data_da035e525871fe5729b1bad5b90a360b
#
_entry.id   da035e525871fe5729b1bad5b90a360b
#
_cell.length_a   1.000
_cell.length_b   1.000
_cell.length_c   1.000
_cell.angle_alpha   90.00
_cell.angle_beta   90.00
_cell.angle_gamma   90.00
#
_symmetry.space_group_name_H-M   'P 1'
#
loop_
_entity.id
_entity.type
_entity.pdbx_description
1 polymer ?
#
loop_
_entity_poly.entity_id
_entity_poly.type
_entity_poly.pdbx_seq_one_letter_code
_entity_poly.pdbx_strand_id
1 'polypeptide(L)'
;IDSNVNGINIIRRYFFNKKEIRYGGVFPQKKLRIWKNGKGFCEKTFFDKEIICKPKIINLDLSIFDNNKNTFESWKKKHRIYAIKEAIRFKLEKNLNNKVLSKEQRKIKIINKNIYYRFPIFLRAIFLFFYRYFFNLGFKDGVNGLKFCFWHTLWFRLLVDLNIFKIFLFYRNKKDTIKNMFKKLTNDISN
;
A
#
# COMPACT_ATOMS: atom_id res chain seq x y z
N ILE A 1 3.44 9.83 29.69
CA ILE A 1 4.19 8.96 28.73
C ILE A 1 5.64 9.04 29.17
N ASP A 2 6.24 7.87 29.40
CA ASP A 2 7.65 7.75 29.80
C ASP A 2 8.54 8.62 28.89
N SER A 3 9.49 9.35 29.50
CA SER A 3 10.44 10.22 28.80
C SER A 3 11.25 9.48 27.72
N ASN A 4 11.33 8.18 27.80
CA ASN A 4 12.05 7.29 26.88
C ASN A 4 11.27 6.90 25.60
N VAL A 5 9.97 7.17 25.49
CA VAL A 5 9.17 6.82 24.32
C VAL A 5 9.41 7.83 23.19
N ASN A 6 9.80 7.35 22.02
CA ASN A 6 10.07 8.18 20.84
C ASN A 6 8.89 8.26 19.87
N GLY A 7 8.02 7.24 19.85
CA GLY A 7 6.89 7.20 18.95
C GLY A 7 5.73 6.36 19.47
N ILE A 8 4.54 6.62 18.94
CA ILE A 8 3.31 5.96 19.34
C ILE A 8 2.57 5.48 18.10
N ASN A 9 2.30 4.19 18.07
CA ASN A 9 1.39 3.59 17.11
C ASN A 9 -0.02 3.67 17.65
N ILE A 10 -0.96 4.04 16.78
CA ILE A 10 -2.39 3.99 17.06
C ILE A 10 -3.10 3.15 16.01
N ILE A 11 -4.28 2.66 16.33
CA ILE A 11 -5.05 1.78 15.45
C ILE A 11 -5.78 2.62 14.41
N ARG A 12 -5.59 2.28 13.14
CA ARG A 12 -6.36 2.85 12.03
C ARG A 12 -7.58 1.99 11.77
N ARG A 13 -8.77 2.56 11.95
CA ARG A 13 -10.04 1.96 11.57
C ARG A 13 -10.42 2.46 10.19
N TYR A 14 -10.55 1.54 9.26
CA TYR A 14 -10.82 1.85 7.86
C TYR A 14 -12.30 1.74 7.53
N PHE A 15 -12.84 2.77 6.87
CA PHE A 15 -14.24 2.78 6.43
C PHE A 15 -14.33 2.71 4.92
N PHE A 16 -15.19 1.85 4.43
CA PHE A 16 -15.53 1.73 3.01
C PHE A 16 -17.05 1.78 2.85
N ASN A 17 -17.55 2.64 1.96
CA ASN A 17 -18.99 2.91 1.83
C ASN A 17 -19.69 3.18 3.18
N LYS A 18 -19.09 4.03 4.00
CA LYS A 18 -19.59 4.42 5.34
C LYS A 18 -19.65 3.27 6.36
N LYS A 19 -19.21 2.07 6.02
CA LYS A 19 -19.13 0.94 6.97
C LYS A 19 -17.67 0.62 7.29
N GLU A 20 -17.42 0.30 8.55
CA GLU A 20 -16.11 -0.14 9.01
C GLU A 20 -15.78 -1.51 8.42
N ILE A 21 -14.55 -1.66 7.92
CA ILE A 21 -14.00 -2.94 7.45
C ILE A 21 -13.10 -3.50 8.56
N ARG A 22 -13.52 -4.63 9.12
CA ARG A 22 -12.82 -5.29 10.22
C ARG A 22 -12.06 -6.54 9.80
N TYR A 23 -12.46 -7.16 8.71
CA TYR A 23 -11.89 -8.41 8.23
C TYR A 23 -11.08 -8.18 6.93
N GLY A 24 -10.70 -9.24 6.27
CA GLY A 24 -9.90 -9.15 5.05
C GLY A 24 -8.46 -8.69 5.27
N GLY A 25 -7.91 -8.85 6.48
CA GLY A 25 -6.53 -8.48 6.82
C GLY A 25 -6.28 -6.97 6.90
N VAL A 26 -7.32 -6.19 7.22
CA VAL A 26 -7.25 -4.71 7.34
C VAL A 26 -7.15 -4.27 8.78
N PHE A 27 -7.79 -4.98 9.69
CA PHE A 27 -7.84 -4.64 11.10
C PHE A 27 -7.22 -5.75 11.97
N PRO A 28 -6.49 -5.40 13.05
CA PRO A 28 -6.05 -4.07 13.44
C PRO A 28 -4.84 -3.57 12.65
N GLN A 29 -4.92 -2.37 12.07
CA GLN A 29 -3.79 -1.75 11.38
C GLN A 29 -3.12 -0.71 12.28
N LYS A 30 -1.99 -1.06 12.89
CA LYS A 30 -1.20 -0.13 13.69
C LYS A 30 -0.38 0.80 12.79
N LYS A 31 -0.51 2.10 13.01
CA LYS A 31 0.22 3.14 12.27
C LYS A 31 0.87 4.13 13.24
N LEU A 32 2.14 4.45 12.99
CA LEU A 32 2.84 5.50 13.71
C LEU A 32 2.19 6.85 13.36
N ARG A 33 1.70 7.57 14.38
CA ARG A 33 1.02 8.86 14.19
C ARG A 33 1.52 9.97 15.08
N ILE A 34 2.14 9.64 16.20
CA ILE A 34 2.69 10.60 17.16
C ILE A 34 4.15 10.24 17.36
N TRP A 35 5.03 11.22 17.35
CA TRP A 35 6.47 11.03 17.62
C TRP A 35 7.07 12.30 18.18
N LYS A 36 8.16 12.15 18.94
CA LYS A 36 8.94 13.27 19.45
C LYS A 36 9.64 14.00 18.31
N ASN A 37 9.69 15.32 18.43
CA ASN A 37 10.45 16.16 17.49
C ASN A 37 11.90 15.66 17.38
N GLY A 38 12.40 15.60 16.15
CA GLY A 38 13.76 15.10 15.85
C GLY A 38 13.95 13.58 15.97
N LYS A 39 12.94 12.79 16.42
CA LYS A 39 13.04 11.32 16.53
C LYS A 39 12.34 10.58 15.40
N GLY A 40 11.45 11.25 14.66
CA GLY A 40 10.76 10.67 13.49
C GLY A 40 10.97 11.52 12.25
N PHE A 41 11.00 10.88 11.11
CA PHE A 41 11.11 11.51 9.79
C PHE A 41 10.31 10.75 8.75
N CYS A 42 9.94 11.46 7.70
CA CYS A 42 9.24 10.87 6.57
C CYS A 42 10.24 10.14 5.67
N GLU A 43 9.92 8.90 5.29
CA GLU A 43 10.75 8.13 4.37
C GLU A 43 10.95 8.91 3.06
N LYS A 44 12.20 9.03 2.60
CA LYS A 44 12.54 9.66 1.31
C LYS A 44 12.26 8.71 0.15
N THR A 45 10.99 8.29 0.01
CA THR A 45 10.54 7.49 -1.13
C THR A 45 9.72 8.33 -2.08
N PHE A 46 9.72 7.97 -3.35
CA PHE A 46 8.93 8.67 -4.36
C PHE A 46 7.42 8.54 -4.12
N PHE A 47 6.99 7.44 -3.48
CA PHE A 47 5.59 7.10 -3.31
C PHE A 47 5.38 6.37 -1.99
N ASP A 48 4.20 6.55 -1.39
CA ASP A 48 3.74 5.90 -0.16
C ASP A 48 4.73 6.08 1.01
N LYS A 49 4.91 7.34 1.37
CA LYS A 49 5.84 7.76 2.42
C LYS A 49 5.36 7.24 3.77
N GLU A 50 6.14 6.38 4.39
CA GLU A 50 5.93 5.98 5.77
C GLU A 50 6.74 6.87 6.72
N ILE A 51 6.25 7.00 7.93
CA ILE A 51 6.97 7.68 8.99
C ILE A 51 7.88 6.64 9.65
N ILE A 52 9.16 6.94 9.70
CA ILE A 52 10.17 6.14 10.38
C ILE A 52 10.53 6.86 11.66
N CYS A 53 10.51 6.16 12.79
CA CYS A 53 10.88 6.69 14.08
C CYS A 53 12.02 5.87 14.68
N LYS A 54 12.88 6.53 15.47
CA LYS A 54 13.90 5.84 16.25
C LYS A 54 13.26 4.87 17.24
N PRO A 55 13.94 3.78 17.64
CA PRO A 55 13.43 2.77 18.56
C PRO A 55 12.83 3.34 19.84
N LYS A 56 12.06 2.53 20.56
CA LYS A 56 11.15 2.82 21.68
C LYS A 56 9.81 3.39 21.19
N ILE A 57 9.15 2.60 20.35
CA ILE A 57 7.79 2.86 19.87
C ILE A 57 6.83 2.00 20.68
N ILE A 58 5.82 2.61 21.26
CA ILE A 58 4.75 1.93 21.97
C ILE A 58 3.48 1.85 21.13
N ASN A 59 2.60 0.89 21.46
CA ASN A 59 1.28 0.81 20.88
C ASN A 59 0.27 1.31 21.92
N LEU A 60 -0.56 2.27 21.55
CA LEU A 60 -1.71 2.66 22.35
C LEU A 60 -2.99 2.10 21.73
N ASP A 61 -3.93 1.74 22.59
CA ASP A 61 -5.28 1.31 22.19
C ASP A 61 -6.18 2.52 21.91
N LEU A 62 -5.67 3.43 21.08
CA LEU A 62 -6.38 4.57 20.54
C LEU A 62 -6.66 4.33 19.07
N SER A 63 -7.80 4.78 18.60
CA SER A 63 -8.20 4.60 17.20
C SER A 63 -8.36 5.92 16.48
N ILE A 64 -7.91 5.93 15.20
CA ILE A 64 -8.26 6.98 14.24
C ILE A 64 -9.20 6.41 13.19
N PHE A 65 -10.20 7.17 12.80
CA PHE A 65 -11.18 6.79 11.79
C PHE A 65 -10.75 7.33 10.44
N ASP A 66 -10.44 6.40 9.52
CA ASP A 66 -10.15 6.74 8.12
C ASP A 66 -11.40 6.55 7.27
N ASN A 67 -12.23 7.58 7.27
CA ASN A 67 -13.47 7.63 6.53
C ASN A 67 -13.32 8.57 5.31
N ASN A 68 -13.11 7.99 4.15
CA ASN A 68 -13.01 8.76 2.92
C ASN A 68 -14.38 9.22 2.44
N LYS A 69 -14.60 10.53 2.47
CA LYS A 69 -15.86 11.18 2.04
C LYS A 69 -15.93 11.45 0.53
N ASN A 70 -14.86 11.17 -0.22
CA ASN A 70 -14.83 11.39 -1.67
C ASN A 70 -15.76 10.42 -2.40
N THR A 71 -16.19 10.84 -3.60
CA THR A 71 -16.99 9.98 -4.49
C THR A 71 -16.19 8.74 -4.91
N PHE A 72 -16.90 7.66 -5.25
CA PHE A 72 -16.28 6.44 -5.71
C PHE A 72 -15.46 6.64 -7.00
N GLU A 73 -15.92 7.52 -7.89
CA GLU A 73 -15.18 7.88 -9.11
C GLU A 73 -13.85 8.58 -8.80
N SER A 74 -13.86 9.55 -7.89
CA SER A 74 -12.63 10.21 -7.41
C SER A 74 -11.68 9.20 -6.76
N TRP A 75 -12.23 8.23 -6.01
CA TRP A 75 -11.48 7.15 -5.42
C TRP A 75 -10.82 6.25 -6.49
N LYS A 76 -11.56 5.84 -7.52
CA LYS A 76 -11.02 5.06 -8.65
C LYS A 76 -9.92 5.81 -9.39
N LYS A 77 -10.15 7.10 -9.72
CA LYS A 77 -9.15 7.95 -10.39
C LYS A 77 -7.84 8.02 -9.59
N LYS A 78 -7.95 8.24 -8.28
CA LYS A 78 -6.80 8.26 -7.37
C LYS A 78 -6.05 6.91 -7.35
N HIS A 79 -6.78 5.79 -7.30
CA HIS A 79 -6.17 4.46 -7.24
C HIS A 79 -5.53 4.04 -8.57
N ARG A 80 -6.03 4.50 -9.71
CA ARG A 80 -5.32 4.34 -11.00
C ARG A 80 -3.94 4.99 -10.96
N ILE A 81 -3.85 6.22 -10.45
CA ILE A 81 -2.57 6.91 -10.28
C ILE A 81 -1.65 6.16 -9.28
N TYR A 82 -2.20 5.65 -8.20
CA TYR A 82 -1.43 4.85 -7.24
C TYR A 82 -0.91 3.55 -7.84
N ALA A 83 -1.68 2.89 -8.71
CA ALA A 83 -1.24 1.69 -9.39
C ALA A 83 -0.03 1.96 -10.32
N ILE A 84 -0.04 3.09 -11.04
CA ILE A 84 1.13 3.51 -11.84
C ILE A 84 2.35 3.74 -10.94
N LYS A 85 2.15 4.48 -9.84
CA LYS A 85 3.21 4.76 -8.87
C LYS A 85 3.83 3.48 -8.31
N GLU A 86 3.00 2.51 -7.94
CA GLU A 86 3.45 1.23 -7.41
C GLU A 86 4.21 0.41 -8.46
N ALA A 87 3.75 0.41 -9.71
CA ALA A 87 4.43 -0.28 -10.81
C ALA A 87 5.82 0.32 -11.11
N ILE A 88 5.93 1.66 -11.13
CA ILE A 88 7.23 2.34 -11.29
C ILE A 88 8.15 2.02 -10.12
N ARG A 89 7.62 2.07 -8.89
CA ARG A 89 8.37 1.70 -7.69
C ARG A 89 8.91 0.27 -7.78
N PHE A 90 8.11 -0.68 -8.25
CA PHE A 90 8.53 -2.06 -8.45
C PHE A 90 9.74 -2.17 -9.38
N LYS A 91 9.74 -1.43 -10.50
CA LYS A 91 10.88 -1.38 -11.44
C LYS A 91 12.13 -0.80 -10.78
N LEU A 92 11.98 0.28 -10.00
CA LEU A 92 13.10 0.97 -9.35
C LEU A 92 13.71 0.14 -8.21
N GLU A 93 12.88 -0.49 -7.39
CA GLU A 93 13.38 -1.26 -6.24
C GLU A 93 14.08 -2.56 -6.65
N LYS A 94 13.80 -3.07 -7.83
CA LYS A 94 14.59 -4.17 -8.42
C LYS A 94 16.06 -3.74 -8.66
N ASN A 95 16.30 -2.44 -8.76
CA ASN A 95 17.61 -1.85 -9.05
C ASN A 95 18.28 -1.18 -7.83
N LEU A 96 17.57 -1.03 -6.71
CA LEU A 96 18.07 -0.33 -5.52
C LEU A 96 18.15 -1.28 -4.32
N ASN A 97 19.38 -1.56 -3.87
CA ASN A 97 19.61 -2.20 -2.57
C ASN A 97 19.04 -1.32 -1.44
N ASN A 98 18.07 -1.84 -0.70
CA ASN A 98 17.34 -1.17 0.38
C ASN A 98 18.26 -0.81 1.57
N LYS A 99 18.89 0.35 1.58
CA LYS A 99 19.81 0.80 2.67
C LYS A 99 19.15 1.55 3.84
N VAL A 100 17.84 1.89 3.78
CA VAL A 100 17.28 2.93 4.67
C VAL A 100 16.22 2.44 5.68
N LEU A 101 15.78 1.20 5.64
CA LEU A 101 14.75 0.69 6.56
C LEU A 101 15.34 0.05 7.83
N SER A 102 14.64 0.13 8.97
CA SER A 102 15.00 -0.65 10.16
C SER A 102 14.96 -2.16 9.86
N LYS A 103 15.78 -2.97 10.57
CA LYS A 103 15.89 -4.41 10.32
C LYS A 103 14.53 -5.13 10.37
N GLU A 104 13.64 -4.74 11.28
CA GLU A 104 12.33 -5.38 11.47
C GLU A 104 11.30 -4.98 10.39
N GLN A 105 11.20 -3.68 10.07
CA GLN A 105 10.36 -3.19 8.98
C GLN A 105 10.80 -3.76 7.63
N ARG A 106 12.12 -3.92 7.46
CA ARG A 106 12.73 -4.53 6.28
C ARG A 106 12.35 -6.00 6.14
N LYS A 107 12.38 -6.79 7.22
CA LYS A 107 12.00 -8.22 7.20
C LYS A 107 10.54 -8.41 6.76
N ILE A 108 9.59 -7.70 7.37
CA ILE A 108 8.16 -7.85 7.06
C ILE A 108 7.85 -7.39 5.63
N LYS A 109 8.38 -6.24 5.20
CA LYS A 109 8.20 -5.76 3.82
C LYS A 109 8.82 -6.70 2.78
N ILE A 110 10.03 -7.22 3.04
CA ILE A 110 10.75 -8.10 2.11
C ILE A 110 10.05 -9.46 2.01
N ILE A 111 9.64 -10.06 3.12
CA ILE A 111 9.00 -11.38 3.12
C ILE A 111 7.67 -11.33 2.37
N ASN A 112 6.78 -10.41 2.74
CA ASN A 112 5.46 -10.29 2.11
C ASN A 112 5.57 -9.89 0.62
N LYS A 113 6.52 -9.03 0.28
CA LYS A 113 6.75 -8.57 -1.08
C LYS A 113 7.37 -9.67 -1.93
N ASN A 114 8.38 -10.37 -1.45
CA ASN A 114 9.07 -11.43 -2.22
C ASN A 114 8.14 -12.61 -2.50
N ILE A 115 7.31 -13.02 -1.55
CA ILE A 115 6.34 -14.11 -1.75
C ILE A 115 5.30 -13.68 -2.80
N TYR A 116 4.70 -12.50 -2.64
CA TYR A 116 3.68 -12.01 -3.56
C TYR A 116 4.19 -11.88 -5.00
N TYR A 117 5.39 -11.32 -5.20
CA TYR A 117 5.95 -11.10 -6.54
C TYR A 117 6.58 -12.34 -7.18
N ARG A 118 6.67 -13.48 -6.47
CA ARG A 118 7.04 -14.77 -7.07
C ARG A 118 5.91 -15.42 -7.87
N PHE A 119 4.67 -15.09 -7.54
CA PHE A 119 3.54 -15.61 -8.30
C PHE A 119 3.44 -14.95 -9.67
N PRO A 120 2.92 -15.69 -10.69
CA PRO A 120 2.71 -15.14 -12.03
C PRO A 120 1.85 -13.87 -11.98
N ILE A 121 2.19 -12.93 -12.88
CA ILE A 121 1.43 -11.68 -13.07
C ILE A 121 -0.03 -12.04 -13.34
N PHE A 122 -0.95 -11.25 -12.82
CA PHE A 122 -2.41 -11.40 -12.81
C PHE A 122 -2.94 -12.51 -11.89
N LEU A 123 -2.38 -13.72 -11.90
CA LEU A 123 -2.81 -14.80 -11.00
C LEU A 123 -2.63 -14.43 -9.53
N ARG A 124 -1.54 -13.74 -9.20
CA ARG A 124 -1.27 -13.27 -7.83
C ARG A 124 -2.36 -12.34 -7.28
N ALA A 125 -3.01 -11.53 -8.13
CA ALA A 125 -4.10 -10.66 -7.72
C ALA A 125 -5.35 -11.48 -7.36
N ILE A 126 -5.63 -12.53 -8.13
CA ILE A 126 -6.74 -13.46 -7.91
C ILE A 126 -6.51 -14.25 -6.62
N PHE A 127 -5.32 -14.83 -6.44
CA PHE A 127 -4.98 -15.56 -5.20
C PHE A 127 -5.06 -14.67 -3.97
N LEU A 128 -4.58 -13.43 -4.06
CA LEU A 128 -4.65 -12.48 -2.95
C LEU A 128 -6.09 -12.11 -2.61
N PHE A 129 -6.98 -11.98 -3.60
CA PHE A 129 -8.40 -11.74 -3.39
C PHE A 129 -9.03 -12.89 -2.62
N PHE A 130 -8.85 -14.14 -3.07
CA PHE A 130 -9.38 -15.31 -2.37
C PHE A 130 -8.82 -15.45 -0.97
N TYR A 131 -7.51 -15.25 -0.79
CA TYR A 131 -6.87 -15.26 0.52
C TYR A 131 -7.51 -14.23 1.48
N ARG A 132 -7.72 -12.99 1.04
CA ARG A 132 -8.30 -11.95 1.88
C ARG A 132 -9.77 -12.16 2.15
N TYR A 133 -10.52 -12.63 1.15
CA TYR A 133 -11.95 -12.82 1.29
C TYR A 133 -12.30 -14.04 2.14
N PHE A 134 -11.66 -15.18 1.89
CA PHE A 134 -11.97 -16.43 2.58
C PHE A 134 -11.08 -16.62 3.83
N PHE A 135 -9.77 -16.64 3.69
CA PHE A 135 -8.87 -16.97 4.81
C PHE A 135 -8.79 -15.85 5.85
N ASN A 136 -8.78 -14.59 5.43
CA ASN A 136 -8.85 -13.45 6.35
C ASN A 136 -10.30 -13.03 6.65
N LEU A 137 -11.27 -13.90 6.39
CA LEU A 137 -12.67 -13.75 6.76
C LEU A 137 -13.33 -12.45 6.22
N GLY A 138 -12.88 -11.94 5.08
CA GLY A 138 -13.43 -10.71 4.48
C GLY A 138 -14.95 -10.79 4.23
N PHE A 139 -15.49 -12.00 4.05
CA PHE A 139 -16.92 -12.23 3.89
C PHE A 139 -17.73 -11.86 5.15
N LYS A 140 -17.12 -11.84 6.33
CA LYS A 140 -17.81 -11.44 7.58
C LYS A 140 -18.21 -9.95 7.60
N ASP A 141 -17.59 -9.10 6.79
CA ASP A 141 -18.04 -7.72 6.58
C ASP A 141 -19.22 -7.62 5.57
N GLY A 142 -19.79 -8.76 5.16
CA GLY A 142 -20.91 -8.86 4.25
C GLY A 142 -20.61 -8.31 2.85
N VAL A 143 -21.60 -7.69 2.21
CA VAL A 143 -21.49 -7.12 0.86
C VAL A 143 -20.39 -6.05 0.78
N ASN A 144 -20.17 -5.26 1.86
CA ASN A 144 -19.11 -4.28 1.87
C ASN A 144 -17.73 -4.91 1.94
N GLY A 145 -17.57 -6.03 2.65
CA GLY A 145 -16.35 -6.83 2.65
C GLY A 145 -16.03 -7.38 1.25
N LEU A 146 -17.03 -7.90 0.54
CA LEU A 146 -16.85 -8.35 -0.85
C LEU A 146 -16.42 -7.20 -1.76
N LYS A 147 -17.17 -6.07 -1.75
CA LYS A 147 -16.83 -4.89 -2.55
C LYS A 147 -15.44 -4.36 -2.21
N PHE A 148 -15.09 -4.30 -0.92
CA PHE A 148 -13.78 -3.87 -0.47
C PHE A 148 -12.66 -4.81 -0.99
N CYS A 149 -12.79 -6.12 -0.79
CA CYS A 149 -11.81 -7.10 -1.28
C CYS A 149 -11.70 -7.05 -2.80
N PHE A 150 -12.82 -6.89 -3.52
CA PHE A 150 -12.80 -6.75 -4.98
C PHE A 150 -12.02 -5.51 -5.41
N TRP A 151 -12.40 -4.31 -4.93
CA TRP A 151 -11.81 -3.06 -5.40
C TRP A 151 -10.39 -2.82 -4.89
N HIS A 152 -10.12 -3.07 -3.60
CA HIS A 152 -8.80 -2.83 -3.01
C HIS A 152 -7.79 -3.96 -3.26
N THR A 153 -8.26 -5.16 -3.55
CA THR A 153 -7.35 -6.29 -3.73
C THR A 153 -7.31 -6.71 -5.19
N LEU A 154 -8.42 -7.19 -5.75
CA LEU A 154 -8.41 -7.73 -7.11
C LEU A 154 -8.17 -6.62 -8.14
N TRP A 155 -9.10 -5.66 -8.24
CA TRP A 155 -9.04 -4.60 -9.25
C TRP A 155 -7.77 -3.77 -9.15
N PHE A 156 -7.42 -3.29 -7.95
CA PHE A 156 -6.22 -2.48 -7.77
C PHE A 156 -4.94 -3.24 -8.12
N ARG A 157 -4.82 -4.50 -7.70
CA ARG A 157 -3.64 -5.32 -8.01
C ARG A 157 -3.54 -5.69 -9.48
N LEU A 158 -4.66 -5.94 -10.15
CA LEU A 158 -4.68 -6.12 -11.60
C LEU A 158 -4.20 -4.86 -12.33
N LEU A 159 -4.61 -3.66 -11.88
CA LEU A 159 -4.10 -2.41 -12.44
C LEU A 159 -2.59 -2.23 -12.23
N VAL A 160 -2.06 -2.60 -11.06
CA VAL A 160 -0.62 -2.58 -10.81
C VAL A 160 0.08 -3.53 -11.78
N ASP A 161 -0.42 -4.74 -11.95
CA ASP A 161 0.15 -5.75 -12.82
C ASP A 161 0.11 -5.35 -14.30
N LEU A 162 -0.99 -4.76 -14.75
CA LEU A 162 -1.10 -4.17 -16.10
C LEU A 162 -0.04 -3.08 -16.33
N ASN A 163 0.16 -2.19 -15.36
CA ASN A 163 1.17 -1.15 -15.48
C ASN A 163 2.59 -1.71 -15.43
N ILE A 164 2.86 -2.74 -14.63
CA ILE A 164 4.15 -3.46 -14.63
C ILE A 164 4.39 -4.08 -16.02
N PHE A 165 3.38 -4.71 -16.60
CA PHE A 165 3.47 -5.32 -17.93
C PHE A 165 3.71 -4.26 -19.02
N LYS A 166 2.98 -3.14 -19.00
CA LYS A 166 3.23 -2.00 -19.90
C LYS A 166 4.66 -1.48 -19.74
N ILE A 167 5.15 -1.30 -18.52
CA ILE A 167 6.53 -0.86 -18.27
C ILE A 167 7.53 -1.87 -18.83
N PHE A 168 7.28 -3.16 -18.70
CA PHE A 168 8.15 -4.19 -19.23
C PHE A 168 8.21 -4.18 -20.77
N LEU A 169 7.06 -4.04 -21.45
CA LEU A 169 6.99 -4.03 -22.90
C LEU A 169 7.61 -2.77 -23.51
N PHE A 170 7.22 -1.60 -23.02
CA PHE A 170 7.54 -0.33 -23.69
C PHE A 170 8.86 0.31 -23.22
N TYR A 171 9.34 -0.06 -22.02
CA TYR A 171 10.50 0.58 -21.39
C TYR A 171 11.63 -0.40 -21.04
N ARG A 172 11.66 -1.58 -21.67
CA ARG A 172 12.68 -2.61 -21.44
C ARG A 172 14.09 -2.09 -21.69
N ASN A 173 14.28 -1.35 -22.78
CA ASN A 173 15.59 -0.91 -23.28
C ASN A 173 15.83 0.60 -23.17
N LYS A 174 14.91 1.36 -22.66
CA LYS A 174 15.05 2.83 -22.56
C LYS A 174 15.41 3.23 -21.13
N LYS A 175 16.49 3.99 -20.98
CA LYS A 175 16.81 4.74 -19.75
C LYS A 175 15.86 5.95 -19.61
N ASP A 176 14.57 5.74 -19.75
CA ASP A 176 13.59 6.81 -19.57
C ASP A 176 13.60 7.28 -18.12
N THR A 177 13.61 8.58 -17.94
CA THR A 177 13.49 9.20 -16.63
C THR A 177 12.14 8.82 -16.01
N ILE A 178 12.13 8.54 -14.71
CA ILE A 178 10.91 8.21 -13.92
C ILE A 178 9.77 9.17 -14.21
N LYS A 179 10.11 10.48 -14.34
CA LYS A 179 9.15 11.54 -14.65
C LYS A 179 8.47 11.33 -16.02
N ASN A 180 9.22 10.91 -17.03
CA ASN A 180 8.68 10.64 -18.37
C ASN A 180 7.79 9.40 -18.39
N MET A 181 8.19 8.32 -17.71
CA MET A 181 7.34 7.13 -17.56
C MET A 181 6.03 7.47 -16.86
N PHE A 182 6.10 8.23 -15.78
CA PHE A 182 4.91 8.63 -15.03
C PHE A 182 3.98 9.50 -15.89
N LYS A 183 4.52 10.51 -16.60
CA LYS A 183 3.74 11.39 -17.48
C LYS A 183 3.03 10.60 -18.58
N LYS A 184 3.72 9.68 -19.27
CA LYS A 184 3.14 8.87 -20.33
C LYS A 184 2.04 7.95 -19.83
N LEU A 185 2.27 7.23 -18.71
CA LEU A 185 1.26 6.32 -18.14
C LEU A 185 0.06 7.06 -17.53
N THR A 186 0.21 8.32 -17.11
CA THR A 186 -0.92 9.13 -16.61
C THR A 186 -1.74 9.74 -17.74
N ASN A 187 -1.13 10.09 -18.87
CA ASN A 187 -1.87 10.57 -20.05
C ASN A 187 -2.81 9.49 -20.61
N ASP A 188 -2.42 8.21 -20.55
CA ASP A 188 -3.30 7.08 -20.93
C ASP A 188 -4.57 6.96 -20.06
N ILE A 189 -4.65 7.64 -18.91
CA ILE A 189 -5.83 7.64 -18.04
C ILE A 189 -6.77 8.80 -18.34
N SER A 190 -6.25 9.85 -18.98
CA SER A 190 -6.99 11.10 -19.28
C SER A 190 -7.80 10.99 -20.57
N ASN A 191 -7.45 10.04 -21.43
CA ASN A 191 -8.15 9.63 -22.65
C ASN A 191 -9.03 8.41 -22.38
#